data_3c880e8a79c56627de0334e266009f21
#
_entry.id   3c880e8a79c56627de0334e266009f21
#
_cell.length_a   1.000
_cell.length_b   1.000
_cell.length_c   1.000
_cell.angle_alpha   90.00
_cell.angle_beta   90.00
_cell.angle_gamma   90.00
#
_symmetry.space_group_name_H-M   'P 1'
#
loop_
_entity.id
_entity.type
_entity.pdbx_description
1 polymer ?
#
loop_
_entity_poly.entity_id
_entity_poly.type
_entity_poly.pdbx_seq_one_letter_code
_entity_poly.pdbx_strand_id
1 'polypeptide(L)'
;MYRKILNVGQWYSGSSAVVDLLSEHDDVWILPDNKANKMGEFIGYRLAWIDEIARVIDHGSVQRLNLLYGNFKRNIVSATFAASDITPDQKEHIKKVNEVYLNEVHNIFISNIQNKRIMFEYTSSLWIEMLCEITEHENIVFDQAISSYSDPNTYNKIFLHNKIIVTERNILDQITDIQMYSTFFWIVRTGGSIIDFIRQSISERQYWYNQRNKSENILIIRFEDLVFQPHQMTEVIFGFLGLAADRHNLKEHYFKPDQSQKNIGKFKDYLSSREIETVHSELEKYDLSKLATNIV
;
A
#
# COMPACT_ATOMS: atom_id res chain seq x y z
N MET A 1 12.94 18.29 -2.13
CA MET A 1 11.69 17.71 -2.70
C MET A 1 11.68 16.24 -2.33
N TYR A 2 10.65 15.77 -1.65
CA TYR A 2 10.58 14.40 -1.16
C TYR A 2 10.19 13.42 -2.26
N ARG A 3 10.88 12.28 -2.33
CA ARG A 3 10.48 11.14 -3.13
C ARG A 3 9.53 10.25 -2.32
N LYS A 4 8.34 10.02 -2.82
CA LYS A 4 7.35 9.15 -2.20
C LYS A 4 7.49 7.75 -2.76
N ILE A 5 7.71 6.78 -1.91
CA ILE A 5 7.76 5.36 -2.25
C ILE A 5 6.44 4.74 -1.78
N LEU A 6 5.62 4.33 -2.71
CA LEU A 6 4.33 3.71 -2.41
C LEU A 6 4.52 2.19 -2.45
N ASN A 7 4.50 1.57 -1.27
CA ASN A 7 4.54 0.12 -1.15
C ASN A 7 3.13 -0.44 -1.21
N VAL A 8 2.90 -1.36 -2.12
CA VAL A 8 1.58 -1.93 -2.41
C VAL A 8 1.64 -3.44 -2.35
N GLY A 9 0.67 -4.03 -1.70
CA GLY A 9 0.49 -5.47 -1.70
C GLY A 9 -0.94 -5.84 -1.42
N GLN A 10 -1.42 -6.87 -2.12
CA GLN A 10 -2.69 -7.47 -1.80
C GLN A 10 -2.54 -8.36 -0.56
N TRP A 11 -3.60 -8.53 0.18
CA TRP A 11 -3.73 -9.39 1.37
C TRP A 11 -2.66 -10.49 1.48
N TYR A 12 -1.81 -10.42 2.50
CA TYR A 12 -0.73 -11.38 2.75
C TYR A 12 0.25 -11.58 1.57
N SER A 13 0.43 -10.56 0.72
CA SER A 13 1.37 -10.61 -0.42
C SER A 13 2.84 -10.61 0.02
N GLY A 14 3.12 -10.31 1.27
CA GLY A 14 4.50 -10.15 1.76
C GLY A 14 5.07 -8.75 1.55
N SER A 15 4.24 -7.75 1.25
CA SER A 15 4.67 -6.35 1.07
C SER A 15 5.37 -5.76 2.31
N SER A 16 5.05 -6.25 3.51
CA SER A 16 5.78 -5.87 4.73
C SER A 16 7.27 -6.23 4.69
N ALA A 17 7.67 -7.28 3.97
CA ALA A 17 9.07 -7.63 3.81
C ALA A 17 9.85 -6.56 3.00
N VAL A 18 9.17 -5.88 2.08
CA VAL A 18 9.74 -4.73 1.35
C VAL A 18 9.91 -3.53 2.29
N VAL A 19 8.93 -3.28 3.15
CA VAL A 19 9.03 -2.23 4.18
C VAL A 19 10.19 -2.51 5.12
N ASP A 20 10.32 -3.77 5.58
CA ASP A 20 11.42 -4.20 6.44
C ASP A 20 12.78 -4.00 5.75
N LEU A 21 12.92 -4.40 4.48
CA LEU A 21 14.13 -4.17 3.69
C LEU A 21 14.45 -2.67 3.54
N LEU A 22 13.46 -1.86 3.22
CA LEU A 22 13.65 -0.41 3.04
C LEU A 22 13.97 0.28 4.37
N SER A 23 13.50 -0.24 5.50
CA SER A 23 13.85 0.24 6.86
C SER A 23 15.32 0.03 7.23
N GLU A 24 16.05 -0.78 6.46
CA GLU A 24 17.46 -1.05 6.66
C GLU A 24 18.40 -0.04 5.97
N HIS A 25 17.83 0.88 5.19
CA HIS A 25 18.59 1.87 4.40
C HIS A 25 18.56 3.25 5.07
N ASP A 26 19.74 3.86 5.25
CA ASP A 26 19.90 5.13 5.98
C ASP A 26 19.15 6.32 5.34
N ASP A 27 18.95 6.32 4.01
CA ASP A 27 18.28 7.43 3.32
C ASP A 27 16.77 7.28 3.25
N VAL A 28 16.21 6.24 3.87
CA VAL A 28 14.80 5.92 3.79
C VAL A 28 14.12 6.07 5.14
N TRP A 29 13.00 6.73 5.15
CA TRP A 29 12.13 6.82 6.30
C TRP A 29 10.76 6.22 5.99
N ILE A 30 10.26 5.40 6.90
CA ILE A 30 8.93 4.80 6.76
C ILE A 30 7.93 5.69 7.48
N LEU A 31 6.90 6.15 6.78
CA LEU A 31 5.88 7.00 7.39
C LEU A 31 4.74 6.17 7.99
N PRO A 32 4.49 6.33 9.24
CA PRO A 32 5.41 6.64 10.32
C PRO A 32 6.25 5.43 10.62
N ASP A 33 7.45 5.66 11.06
CA ASP A 33 8.37 4.58 11.44
C ASP A 33 7.69 3.67 12.45
N ASN A 34 7.23 2.52 11.96
CA ASN A 34 6.47 1.66 12.81
C ASN A 34 6.53 0.20 12.46
N LYS A 35 7.56 -0.42 12.98
CA LYS A 35 7.71 -1.87 13.00
C LYS A 35 6.65 -2.60 13.83
N ALA A 36 5.93 -1.89 14.67
CA ALA A 36 4.94 -2.49 15.55
C ALA A 36 3.51 -2.19 15.14
N ASN A 37 3.24 -1.12 14.39
CA ASN A 37 1.89 -0.64 14.30
C ASN A 37 1.46 0.05 13.01
N LYS A 38 1.33 -0.58 11.90
CA LYS A 38 0.11 -0.30 11.14
C LYS A 38 -0.24 1.16 10.76
N MET A 39 0.62 2.16 10.91
CA MET A 39 0.27 3.50 10.47
C MET A 39 0.46 3.70 8.98
N GLY A 40 1.37 2.97 8.36
CA GLY A 40 1.45 2.84 6.92
C GLY A 40 0.16 2.23 6.36
N GLU A 41 -0.27 1.10 6.91
CA GLU A 41 -1.60 0.51 6.62
C GLU A 41 -2.73 1.49 6.95
N PHE A 42 -2.55 2.32 7.94
CA PHE A 42 -3.56 3.27 8.36
C PHE A 42 -3.65 4.47 7.40
N ILE A 43 -2.57 4.94 6.82
CA ILE A 43 -2.57 5.93 5.74
C ILE A 43 -3.15 5.30 4.46
N GLY A 44 -2.86 4.04 4.16
CA GLY A 44 -3.44 3.30 3.04
C GLY A 44 -4.96 3.26 3.07
N TYR A 45 -5.53 2.90 4.20
CA TYR A 45 -6.99 2.95 4.38
C TYR A 45 -7.57 4.35 4.18
N ARG A 46 -6.80 5.40 4.43
CA ARG A 46 -7.24 6.78 4.29
C ARG A 46 -7.17 7.29 2.87
N LEU A 47 -6.18 6.86 2.15
CA LEU A 47 -6.06 7.20 0.74
C LEU A 47 -7.14 6.51 -0.10
N ALA A 48 -7.61 5.33 0.31
CA ALA A 48 -8.84 4.76 -0.23
C ALA A 48 -10.07 5.67 -0.01
N TRP A 49 -10.15 6.37 1.13
CA TRP A 49 -11.17 7.38 1.38
C TRP A 49 -10.97 8.65 0.55
N ILE A 50 -9.73 9.04 0.28
CA ILE A 50 -9.41 10.16 -0.62
C ILE A 50 -9.92 9.86 -2.03
N ASP A 51 -9.68 8.67 -2.55
CA ASP A 51 -10.21 8.22 -3.84
C ASP A 51 -11.74 8.23 -3.88
N GLU A 52 -12.40 7.77 -2.82
CA GLU A 52 -13.85 7.79 -2.72
C GLU A 52 -14.39 9.22 -2.71
N ILE A 53 -13.78 10.11 -1.94
CA ILE A 53 -14.13 11.53 -1.90
C ILE A 53 -13.89 12.16 -3.27
N ALA A 54 -12.73 11.95 -3.89
CA ALA A 54 -12.39 12.50 -5.20
C ALA A 54 -13.39 12.08 -6.29
N ARG A 55 -13.93 10.84 -6.21
CA ARG A 55 -14.95 10.36 -7.15
C ARG A 55 -16.33 11.01 -6.98
N VAL A 56 -16.68 11.43 -5.79
CA VAL A 56 -18.05 11.89 -5.50
C VAL A 56 -18.14 13.38 -5.18
N ILE A 57 -17.02 14.08 -5.00
CA ILE A 57 -17.02 15.46 -4.49
C ILE A 57 -17.73 16.45 -5.40
N ASP A 58 -17.68 16.23 -6.72
CA ASP A 58 -18.34 17.11 -7.68
C ASP A 58 -19.84 16.81 -7.85
N HIS A 59 -20.27 15.59 -7.54
CA HIS A 59 -21.63 15.11 -7.85
C HIS A 59 -22.36 14.50 -6.65
N GLY A 60 -21.68 14.36 -5.52
CA GLY A 60 -22.25 13.76 -4.32
C GLY A 60 -23.23 14.70 -3.61
N SER A 61 -24.27 14.12 -3.01
CA SER A 61 -25.12 14.88 -2.11
C SER A 61 -24.32 15.37 -0.89
N VAL A 62 -24.68 16.51 -0.33
CA VAL A 62 -24.07 17.05 0.89
C VAL A 62 -24.10 16.03 2.04
N GLN A 63 -25.17 15.24 2.16
CA GLN A 63 -25.27 14.19 3.18
C GLN A 63 -24.23 13.10 2.98
N ARG A 64 -23.98 12.64 1.75
CA ARG A 64 -22.96 11.63 1.45
C ARG A 64 -21.57 12.16 1.71
N LEU A 65 -21.27 13.39 1.30
CA LEU A 65 -19.98 14.06 1.57
C LEU A 65 -19.74 14.22 3.06
N ASN A 66 -20.73 14.64 3.84
CA ASN A 66 -20.61 14.76 5.29
C ASN A 66 -20.36 13.41 5.98
N LEU A 67 -21.00 12.34 5.51
CA LEU A 67 -20.76 10.99 6.03
C LEU A 67 -19.32 10.53 5.75
N LEU A 68 -18.85 10.71 4.52
CA LEU A 68 -17.48 10.39 4.11
C LEU A 68 -16.47 11.22 4.91
N TYR A 69 -16.70 12.52 5.04
CA TYR A 69 -15.85 13.40 5.83
C TYR A 69 -15.80 12.98 7.32
N GLY A 70 -16.94 12.63 7.90
CA GLY A 70 -16.99 12.17 9.30
C GLY A 70 -16.19 10.88 9.52
N ASN A 71 -16.22 9.95 8.59
CA ASN A 71 -15.45 8.73 8.62
C ASN A 71 -13.95 9.03 8.43
N PHE A 72 -13.62 9.85 7.45
CA PHE A 72 -12.27 10.29 7.14
C PHE A 72 -11.62 11.01 8.32
N LYS A 73 -12.32 11.98 8.93
CA LYS A 73 -11.87 12.68 10.12
C LYS A 73 -11.57 11.73 11.28
N ARG A 74 -12.48 10.81 11.59
CA ARG A 74 -12.25 9.80 12.66
C ARG A 74 -11.01 8.98 12.40
N ASN A 75 -10.81 8.55 11.17
CA ASN A 75 -9.65 7.76 10.79
C ASN A 75 -8.35 8.56 10.93
N ILE A 76 -8.27 9.79 10.43
CA ILE A 76 -7.09 10.65 10.56
C ILE A 76 -6.76 10.92 12.04
N VAL A 77 -7.74 11.28 12.85
CA VAL A 77 -7.53 11.57 14.27
C VAL A 77 -7.06 10.32 15.01
N SER A 78 -7.71 9.17 14.81
CA SER A 78 -7.34 7.95 15.53
C SER A 78 -5.90 7.48 15.23
N ALA A 79 -5.40 7.73 14.03
CA ALA A 79 -4.02 7.35 13.68
C ALA A 79 -2.96 8.20 14.38
N THR A 80 -3.23 9.49 14.48
CA THR A 80 -2.31 10.39 15.16
C THR A 80 -1.99 9.91 16.59
N PHE A 81 -2.95 9.22 17.22
CA PHE A 81 -2.79 8.68 18.58
C PHE A 81 -2.18 7.27 18.62
N ALA A 82 -2.21 6.52 17.53
CA ALA A 82 -1.75 5.13 17.51
C ALA A 82 -0.23 4.98 17.28
N ALA A 83 0.45 6.03 16.85
CA ALA A 83 1.89 5.99 16.58
C ALA A 83 2.69 5.98 17.89
N SER A 84 3.27 4.83 18.23
CA SER A 84 4.06 4.64 19.45
C SER A 84 5.51 5.09 19.32
N ASP A 85 6.06 5.07 18.09
CA ASP A 85 7.51 5.14 17.85
C ASP A 85 7.97 6.48 17.27
N ILE A 86 7.10 7.49 17.30
CA ILE A 86 7.43 8.87 16.93
C ILE A 86 7.65 9.73 18.16
N THR A 87 8.56 10.69 18.06
CA THR A 87 8.83 11.63 19.14
C THR A 87 7.59 12.49 19.46
N PRO A 88 7.49 13.07 20.68
CA PRO A 88 6.40 13.99 21.01
C PRO A 88 6.26 15.15 20.02
N ASP A 89 7.39 15.71 19.54
CA ASP A 89 7.40 16.82 18.59
C ASP A 89 6.87 16.37 17.21
N GLN A 90 7.27 15.20 16.74
CA GLN A 90 6.73 14.61 15.52
C GLN A 90 5.23 14.34 15.63
N LYS A 91 4.78 13.86 16.77
CA LYS A 91 3.36 13.62 17.04
C LYS A 91 2.54 14.90 17.01
N GLU A 92 3.05 15.97 17.63
CA GLU A 92 2.38 17.26 17.60
C GLU A 92 2.37 17.87 16.20
N HIS A 93 3.46 17.70 15.43
CA HIS A 93 3.53 18.09 14.02
C HIS A 93 2.44 17.40 13.20
N ILE A 94 2.36 16.05 13.24
CA ILE A 94 1.33 15.28 12.51
C ILE A 94 -0.08 15.74 12.91
N LYS A 95 -0.32 15.93 14.19
CA LYS A 95 -1.62 16.41 14.70
C LYS A 95 -2.00 17.75 14.08
N LYS A 96 -1.09 18.72 14.14
CA LYS A 96 -1.29 20.06 13.57
C LYS A 96 -1.54 20.01 12.05
N VAL A 97 -0.74 19.25 11.33
CA VAL A 97 -0.87 19.06 9.88
C VAL A 97 -2.24 18.44 9.54
N ASN A 98 -2.65 17.42 10.29
CA ASN A 98 -3.95 16.78 10.11
C ASN A 98 -5.12 17.71 10.42
N GLU A 99 -5.03 18.55 11.44
CA GLU A 99 -6.05 19.53 11.80
C GLU A 99 -6.22 20.58 10.69
N VAL A 100 -5.12 21.13 10.18
CA VAL A 100 -5.14 22.07 9.04
C VAL A 100 -5.78 21.43 7.82
N TYR A 101 -5.34 20.24 7.44
CA TYR A 101 -5.88 19.53 6.29
C TYR A 101 -7.37 19.25 6.41
N LEU A 102 -7.82 18.76 7.57
CA LEU A 102 -9.24 18.48 7.80
C LEU A 102 -10.11 19.73 7.71
N ASN A 103 -9.64 20.87 8.20
CA ASN A 103 -10.34 22.13 8.10
C ASN A 103 -10.47 22.58 6.63
N GLU A 104 -9.40 22.49 5.86
CA GLU A 104 -9.42 22.85 4.43
C GLU A 104 -10.35 21.92 3.63
N VAL A 105 -10.32 20.61 3.86
CA VAL A 105 -11.24 19.66 3.23
C VAL A 105 -12.70 19.98 3.58
N HIS A 106 -12.98 20.32 4.84
CA HIS A 106 -14.32 20.74 5.25
C HIS A 106 -14.78 22.00 4.50
N ASN A 107 -13.90 23.01 4.41
CA ASN A 107 -14.21 24.26 3.69
C ASN A 107 -14.51 23.99 2.21
N ILE A 108 -13.77 23.10 1.55
CA ILE A 108 -14.05 22.69 0.17
C ILE A 108 -15.45 22.05 0.06
N PHE A 109 -15.84 21.20 1.01
CA PHE A 109 -17.12 20.50 0.97
C PHE A 109 -18.31 21.44 1.08
N ILE A 110 -18.26 22.41 2.00
CA ILE A 110 -19.35 23.35 2.23
C ILE A 110 -19.36 24.55 1.28
N SER A 111 -18.26 24.77 0.55
CA SER A 111 -18.16 25.87 -0.41
C SER A 111 -19.01 25.65 -1.65
N ASN A 112 -19.35 26.74 -2.35
CA ASN A 112 -19.99 26.71 -3.67
C ASN A 112 -18.95 26.80 -4.82
N ILE A 113 -17.69 26.43 -4.54
CA ILE A 113 -16.61 26.50 -5.53
C ILE A 113 -16.86 25.48 -6.64
N GLN A 114 -16.65 25.90 -7.89
CA GLN A 114 -16.56 24.97 -9.01
C GLN A 114 -15.22 24.20 -8.95
N ASN A 115 -15.22 22.97 -9.49
CA ASN A 115 -14.01 22.12 -9.51
C ASN A 115 -13.49 21.72 -8.11
N LYS A 116 -14.38 21.39 -7.20
CA LYS A 116 -14.04 20.90 -5.84
C LYS A 116 -12.99 19.77 -5.86
N ARG A 117 -13.06 18.88 -6.86
CA ARG A 117 -12.10 17.79 -7.04
C ARG A 117 -10.67 18.31 -7.19
N ILE A 118 -10.44 19.31 -8.03
CA ILE A 118 -9.10 19.89 -8.24
C ILE A 118 -8.58 20.48 -6.94
N MET A 119 -9.40 21.23 -6.21
CA MET A 119 -9.03 21.81 -4.92
C MET A 119 -8.73 20.72 -3.89
N PHE A 120 -9.52 19.68 -3.85
CA PHE A 120 -9.32 18.56 -2.95
C PHE A 120 -8.02 17.78 -3.26
N GLU A 121 -7.74 17.47 -4.54
CA GLU A 121 -6.51 16.81 -4.97
C GLU A 121 -5.27 17.67 -4.61
N TYR A 122 -5.33 18.98 -4.85
CA TYR A 122 -4.27 19.92 -4.49
C TYR A 122 -4.06 20.01 -2.97
N THR A 123 -5.12 20.18 -2.20
CA THR A 123 -5.05 20.23 -0.72
C THR A 123 -4.50 18.90 -0.16
N SER A 124 -4.87 17.78 -0.75
CA SER A 124 -4.34 16.46 -0.35
C SER A 124 -2.86 16.32 -0.68
N SER A 125 -2.41 16.85 -1.83
CA SER A 125 -0.98 16.88 -2.17
C SER A 125 -0.18 17.73 -1.18
N LEU A 126 -0.65 18.92 -0.83
CA LEU A 126 -0.01 19.76 0.18
C LEU A 126 0.05 19.06 1.55
N TRP A 127 -1.01 18.38 1.94
CA TRP A 127 -1.02 17.59 3.18
C TRP A 127 0.05 16.50 3.18
N ILE A 128 0.23 15.78 2.08
CA ILE A 128 1.29 14.77 1.95
C ILE A 128 2.68 15.42 2.05
N GLU A 129 2.93 16.56 1.39
CA GLU A 129 4.20 17.28 1.51
C GLU A 129 4.46 17.70 2.95
N MET A 130 3.46 18.29 3.63
CA MET A 130 3.59 18.69 5.04
C MET A 130 3.83 17.50 5.98
N LEU A 131 3.25 16.33 5.70
CA LEU A 131 3.56 15.11 6.44
C LEU A 131 5.01 14.68 6.24
N CYS A 132 5.56 14.87 5.05
CA CYS A 132 6.95 14.55 4.77
C CYS A 132 7.96 15.44 5.51
N GLU A 133 7.58 16.66 5.90
CA GLU A 133 8.43 17.58 6.67
C GLU A 133 8.75 17.11 8.10
N ILE A 134 8.15 16.00 8.54
CA ILE A 134 8.43 15.37 9.84
C ILE A 134 9.86 14.80 9.94
N THR A 135 10.51 14.57 8.81
CA THR A 135 11.82 13.95 8.70
C THR A 135 12.74 14.73 7.75
N GLU A 136 14.04 14.58 7.96
CA GLU A 136 15.06 15.11 7.04
C GLU A 136 15.39 14.16 5.88
N HIS A 137 14.83 12.95 5.87
CA HIS A 137 15.05 11.97 4.81
C HIS A 137 14.33 12.39 3.52
N GLU A 138 14.99 12.21 2.40
CA GLU A 138 14.42 12.54 1.08
C GLU A 138 13.50 11.46 0.53
N ASN A 139 13.68 10.19 0.97
CA ASN A 139 12.91 9.04 0.51
C ASN A 139 11.95 8.59 1.61
N ILE A 140 10.66 8.69 1.36
CA ILE A 140 9.63 8.42 2.35
C ILE A 140 8.71 7.32 1.84
N VAL A 141 8.60 6.25 2.60
CA VAL A 141 7.74 5.11 2.29
C VAL A 141 6.35 5.30 2.89
N PHE A 142 5.36 5.10 2.04
CA PHE A 142 3.96 5.02 2.39
C PHE A 142 3.49 3.58 2.16
N ASP A 143 3.32 2.82 3.23
CA ASP A 143 2.87 1.44 3.12
C ASP A 143 1.37 1.35 2.90
N GLN A 144 0.94 0.59 1.87
CA GLN A 144 -0.46 0.38 1.50
C GLN A 144 -1.25 1.69 1.23
N ALA A 145 -0.56 2.73 0.74
CA ALA A 145 -1.16 4.04 0.50
C ALA A 145 -2.18 4.05 -0.64
N ILE A 146 -2.00 3.20 -1.62
CA ILE A 146 -2.86 3.03 -2.79
C ILE A 146 -3.16 1.54 -3.01
N SER A 147 -4.17 1.27 -3.81
CA SER A 147 -4.58 -0.08 -4.19
C SER A 147 -4.86 -0.15 -5.69
N SER A 148 -5.17 -1.34 -6.20
CA SER A 148 -5.61 -1.54 -7.59
C SER A 148 -6.93 -0.81 -7.93
N TYR A 149 -7.66 -0.36 -6.94
CA TYR A 149 -8.88 0.43 -7.13
C TYR A 149 -8.64 1.93 -7.15
N SER A 150 -7.42 2.36 -6.84
CA SER A 150 -7.03 3.77 -6.84
C SER A 150 -6.92 4.30 -8.27
N ASP A 151 -7.49 5.49 -8.52
CA ASP A 151 -7.38 6.16 -9.82
C ASP A 151 -5.96 6.71 -10.02
N PRO A 152 -5.21 6.25 -11.05
CA PRO A 152 -3.87 6.75 -11.35
C PRO A 152 -3.78 8.26 -11.51
N ASN A 153 -4.84 8.88 -12.06
CA ASN A 153 -4.87 10.33 -12.23
C ASN A 153 -4.97 11.05 -10.88
N THR A 154 -5.63 10.45 -9.90
CA THR A 154 -5.77 11.01 -8.55
C THR A 154 -4.48 10.81 -7.75
N TYR A 155 -3.97 9.56 -7.63
CA TYR A 155 -2.80 9.35 -6.78
C TYR A 155 -1.53 9.99 -7.32
N ASN A 156 -1.34 10.10 -8.65
CA ASN A 156 -0.20 10.80 -9.23
C ASN A 156 -0.21 12.31 -8.97
N LYS A 157 -1.38 12.91 -8.77
CA LYS A 157 -1.50 14.31 -8.36
C LYS A 157 -1.28 14.52 -6.86
N ILE A 158 -1.66 13.54 -6.06
CA ILE A 158 -1.53 13.59 -4.59
C ILE A 158 -0.10 13.26 -4.17
N PHE A 159 0.46 12.18 -4.72
CA PHE A 159 1.84 11.76 -4.47
C PHE A 159 2.75 12.18 -5.63
N LEU A 160 3.07 13.46 -5.69
CA LEU A 160 4.02 13.96 -6.69
C LEU A 160 5.38 13.26 -6.54
N HIS A 161 6.03 12.94 -7.66
CA HIS A 161 7.34 12.26 -7.69
C HIS A 161 7.36 10.90 -6.99
N ASN A 162 6.30 10.10 -7.22
CA ASN A 162 6.21 8.77 -6.61
C ASN A 162 6.97 7.70 -7.40
N LYS A 163 7.39 6.67 -6.66
CA LYS A 163 7.79 5.34 -7.16
C LYS A 163 6.91 4.32 -6.47
N ILE A 164 6.44 3.32 -7.21
CA ILE A 164 5.51 2.33 -6.70
C ILE A 164 6.17 0.96 -6.74
N ILE A 165 6.20 0.27 -5.61
CA ILE A 165 6.62 -1.13 -5.52
C ILE A 165 5.38 -1.96 -5.24
N VAL A 166 5.09 -2.91 -6.11
CA VAL A 166 3.97 -3.84 -5.96
C VAL A 166 4.54 -5.22 -5.64
N THR A 167 4.12 -5.77 -4.52
CA THR A 167 4.55 -7.11 -4.10
C THR A 167 3.46 -8.13 -4.41
N GLU A 168 3.82 -9.15 -5.18
CA GLU A 168 2.99 -10.32 -5.46
C GLU A 168 3.53 -11.55 -4.72
N ARG A 169 2.67 -12.52 -4.46
CA ARG A 169 3.02 -13.78 -3.83
C ARG A 169 2.19 -14.92 -4.42
N ASN A 170 2.65 -16.15 -4.23
CA ASN A 170 1.89 -17.34 -4.60
C ASN A 170 0.48 -17.29 -3.99
N ILE A 171 -0.53 -17.40 -4.82
CA ILE A 171 -1.92 -17.25 -4.42
C ILE A 171 -2.38 -18.34 -3.45
N LEU A 172 -1.80 -19.55 -3.55
CA LEU A 172 -2.11 -20.63 -2.62
C LEU A 172 -1.60 -20.31 -1.20
N ASP A 173 -0.40 -19.73 -1.09
CA ASP A 173 0.12 -19.28 0.21
C ASP A 173 -0.67 -18.10 0.77
N GLN A 174 -1.13 -17.17 -0.10
CA GLN A 174 -2.01 -16.07 0.34
C GLN A 174 -3.35 -16.62 0.87
N ILE A 175 -3.97 -17.57 0.17
CA ILE A 175 -5.21 -18.22 0.61
C ILE A 175 -5.00 -18.92 1.97
N THR A 176 -3.87 -19.63 2.13
CA THR A 176 -3.52 -20.28 3.38
C THR A 176 -3.45 -19.28 4.53
N ASP A 177 -2.72 -18.18 4.35
CA ASP A 177 -2.61 -17.17 5.40
C ASP A 177 -3.95 -16.47 5.70
N ILE A 178 -4.79 -16.23 4.68
CA ILE A 178 -6.16 -15.73 4.88
C ILE A 178 -6.97 -16.69 5.72
N GLN A 179 -6.94 -17.99 5.44
CA GLN A 179 -7.66 -19.00 6.20
C GLN A 179 -7.15 -19.08 7.66
N MET A 180 -5.84 -19.01 7.86
CA MET A 180 -5.24 -19.11 9.19
C MET A 180 -5.47 -17.88 10.07
N TYR A 181 -5.37 -16.67 9.49
CA TYR A 181 -5.29 -15.43 10.28
C TYR A 181 -6.49 -14.49 10.14
N SER A 182 -7.30 -14.65 9.08
CA SER A 182 -8.37 -13.70 8.75
C SER A 182 -9.74 -14.36 8.56
N THR A 183 -9.87 -15.66 8.81
CA THR A 183 -11.04 -16.48 8.44
C THR A 183 -12.37 -15.85 8.82
N PHE A 184 -12.42 -15.15 9.93
CA PHE A 184 -13.67 -14.56 10.40
C PHE A 184 -13.95 -13.18 9.74
N PHE A 185 -12.93 -12.37 9.52
CA PHE A 185 -13.09 -11.01 9.03
C PHE A 185 -13.38 -10.92 7.54
N TRP A 186 -12.72 -11.77 6.74
CA TRP A 186 -12.86 -11.68 5.29
C TRP A 186 -14.18 -12.28 4.81
N ILE A 187 -14.52 -13.47 5.28
CA ILE A 187 -15.80 -14.15 4.95
C ILE A 187 -17.00 -13.32 5.42
N VAL A 188 -16.92 -12.75 6.62
CA VAL A 188 -18.02 -11.91 7.16
C VAL A 188 -18.11 -10.55 6.46
N ARG A 189 -17.00 -9.99 6.03
CA ARG A 189 -16.97 -8.64 5.48
C ARG A 189 -17.27 -8.57 3.98
N THR A 190 -16.96 -9.63 3.24
CA THR A 190 -17.12 -9.68 1.78
C THR A 190 -18.18 -10.68 1.32
N GLY A 191 -18.64 -11.59 2.19
CA GLY A 191 -19.47 -12.73 1.78
C GLY A 191 -18.76 -13.65 0.77
N GLY A 192 -17.43 -13.45 0.60
CA GLY A 192 -16.67 -14.00 -0.51
C GLY A 192 -16.22 -15.43 -0.31
N SER A 193 -16.15 -16.14 -1.41
CA SER A 193 -15.55 -17.48 -1.50
C SER A 193 -14.06 -17.37 -1.84
N ILE A 194 -13.32 -18.47 -1.72
CA ILE A 194 -11.94 -18.59 -2.25
C ILE A 194 -11.88 -18.17 -3.73
N ILE A 195 -12.90 -18.52 -4.49
CA ILE A 195 -13.02 -18.16 -5.92
C ILE A 195 -13.07 -16.64 -6.11
N ASP A 196 -13.83 -15.92 -5.28
CA ASP A 196 -13.91 -14.46 -5.35
C ASP A 196 -12.57 -13.80 -5.01
N PHE A 197 -11.85 -14.34 -4.02
CA PHE A 197 -10.48 -13.91 -3.72
C PHE A 197 -9.53 -14.11 -4.89
N ILE A 198 -9.58 -15.29 -5.55
CA ILE A 198 -8.75 -15.59 -6.72
C ILE A 198 -9.04 -14.58 -7.83
N ARG A 199 -10.32 -14.34 -8.15
CA ARG A 199 -10.74 -13.39 -9.19
C ARG A 199 -10.28 -11.98 -8.89
N GLN A 200 -10.42 -11.55 -7.65
CA GLN A 200 -9.93 -10.26 -7.21
C GLN A 200 -8.40 -10.17 -7.35
N SER A 201 -7.66 -11.18 -6.90
CA SER A 201 -6.20 -11.22 -7.01
C SER A 201 -5.72 -11.15 -8.46
N ILE A 202 -6.39 -11.86 -9.36
CA ILE A 202 -6.10 -11.82 -10.80
C ILE A 202 -6.36 -10.42 -11.36
N SER A 203 -7.51 -9.83 -11.03
CA SER A 203 -7.88 -8.49 -11.50
C SER A 203 -6.87 -7.43 -11.04
N GLU A 204 -6.40 -7.52 -9.78
CA GLU A 204 -5.39 -6.61 -9.25
C GLU A 204 -4.04 -6.75 -9.92
N ARG A 205 -3.57 -7.99 -10.15
CA ARG A 205 -2.34 -8.24 -10.91
C ARG A 205 -2.44 -7.67 -12.32
N GLN A 206 -3.51 -7.97 -13.05
CA GLN A 206 -3.75 -7.42 -14.38
C GLN A 206 -3.74 -5.89 -14.37
N TYR A 207 -4.35 -5.26 -13.37
CA TYR A 207 -4.31 -3.81 -13.21
C TYR A 207 -2.87 -3.31 -13.09
N TRP A 208 -2.05 -3.85 -12.18
CA TRP A 208 -0.70 -3.38 -11.95
C TRP A 208 0.23 -3.63 -13.15
N TYR A 209 0.13 -4.77 -13.82
CA TYR A 209 0.86 -5.02 -15.07
C TYR A 209 0.49 -4.02 -16.17
N ASN A 210 -0.80 -3.71 -16.30
CA ASN A 210 -1.27 -2.70 -17.23
C ASN A 210 -0.76 -1.28 -16.89
N GLN A 211 -0.65 -0.94 -15.61
CA GLN A 211 -0.07 0.34 -15.19
C GLN A 211 1.45 0.38 -15.40
N ARG A 212 2.17 -0.70 -15.09
CA ARG A 212 3.61 -0.81 -15.35
C ARG A 212 3.95 -0.60 -16.82
N ASN A 213 3.16 -1.16 -17.73
CA ASN A 213 3.36 -0.98 -19.18
C ASN A 213 3.19 0.48 -19.63
N LYS A 214 2.60 1.34 -18.81
CA LYS A 214 2.39 2.76 -19.08
C LYS A 214 3.33 3.67 -18.31
N SER A 215 4.07 3.15 -17.33
CA SER A 215 4.89 3.96 -16.43
C SER A 215 6.12 3.21 -15.92
N GLU A 216 7.29 3.81 -16.08
CA GLU A 216 8.55 3.31 -15.52
C GLU A 216 8.65 3.51 -13.99
N ASN A 217 7.66 4.18 -13.41
CA ASN A 217 7.63 4.43 -11.96
C ASN A 217 7.00 3.28 -11.17
N ILE A 218 6.77 2.11 -11.78
CA ILE A 218 6.17 0.95 -11.14
C ILE A 218 7.12 -0.26 -11.28
N LEU A 219 7.52 -0.81 -10.15
CA LEU A 219 8.26 -2.07 -10.04
C LEU A 219 7.33 -3.12 -9.45
N ILE A 220 7.20 -4.25 -10.13
CA ILE A 220 6.48 -5.42 -9.62
C ILE A 220 7.50 -6.48 -9.23
N ILE A 221 7.42 -6.98 -8.00
CA ILE A 221 8.32 -8.01 -7.47
C ILE A 221 7.53 -9.18 -6.92
N ARG A 222 8.16 -10.35 -6.89
CA ARG A 222 7.61 -11.52 -6.19
C ARG A 222 8.23 -11.62 -4.80
N PHE A 223 7.38 -11.93 -3.83
CA PHE A 223 7.83 -12.19 -2.46
C PHE A 223 8.83 -13.36 -2.41
N GLU A 224 8.57 -14.41 -3.20
CA GLU A 224 9.45 -15.57 -3.29
C GLU A 224 10.85 -15.19 -3.77
N ASP A 225 10.96 -14.33 -4.79
CA ASP A 225 12.24 -13.89 -5.34
C ASP A 225 12.99 -13.03 -4.30
N LEU A 226 12.27 -12.17 -3.58
CA LEU A 226 12.85 -11.37 -2.49
C LEU A 226 13.44 -12.26 -1.38
N VAL A 227 12.78 -13.39 -1.07
CA VAL A 227 13.21 -14.32 -0.02
C VAL A 227 14.36 -15.24 -0.48
N PHE A 228 14.27 -15.79 -1.70
CA PHE A 228 15.25 -16.76 -2.19
C PHE A 228 16.49 -16.11 -2.85
N GLN A 229 16.36 -14.86 -3.33
CA GLN A 229 17.41 -14.12 -4.00
C GLN A 229 17.57 -12.72 -3.38
N PRO A 230 17.76 -12.62 -2.04
CA PRO A 230 17.66 -11.33 -1.32
C PRO A 230 18.67 -10.30 -1.83
N HIS A 231 19.90 -10.69 -2.15
CA HIS A 231 20.90 -9.76 -2.65
C HIS A 231 20.52 -9.18 -4.01
N GLN A 232 20.11 -10.04 -4.95
CA GLN A 232 19.74 -9.61 -6.28
C GLN A 232 18.50 -8.72 -6.24
N MET A 233 17.49 -9.08 -5.43
CA MET A 233 16.27 -8.29 -5.31
C MET A 233 16.52 -6.96 -4.60
N THR A 234 17.44 -6.90 -3.64
CA THR A 234 17.86 -5.65 -3.02
C THR A 234 18.48 -4.72 -4.06
N GLU A 235 19.38 -5.22 -4.91
CA GLU A 235 19.98 -4.43 -6.01
C GLU A 235 18.93 -3.91 -6.98
N VAL A 236 17.96 -4.74 -7.36
CA VAL A 236 16.84 -4.36 -8.24
C VAL A 236 16.00 -3.25 -7.59
N ILE A 237 15.61 -3.43 -6.34
CA ILE A 237 14.78 -2.45 -5.62
C ILE A 237 15.53 -1.13 -5.41
N PHE A 238 16.77 -1.18 -4.95
CA PHE A 238 17.57 0.03 -4.72
C PHE A 238 17.90 0.74 -6.03
N GLY A 239 18.25 0.00 -7.08
CA GLY A 239 18.47 0.56 -8.42
C GLY A 239 17.22 1.24 -8.97
N PHE A 240 16.05 0.63 -8.82
CA PHE A 240 14.76 1.23 -9.19
C PHE A 240 14.48 2.52 -8.42
N LEU A 241 14.77 2.53 -7.11
CA LEU A 241 14.56 3.71 -6.26
C LEU A 241 15.69 4.75 -6.38
N GLY A 242 16.84 4.41 -6.97
CA GLY A 242 18.04 5.25 -7.01
C GLY A 242 18.66 5.42 -5.62
N LEU A 243 18.61 4.38 -4.79
CA LEU A 243 19.23 4.33 -3.48
C LEU A 243 20.66 3.80 -3.59
N ALA A 244 21.58 4.36 -2.80
CA ALA A 244 22.98 3.96 -2.79
C ALA A 244 23.20 2.68 -1.97
N ALA A 245 23.74 1.63 -2.59
CA ALA A 245 23.89 0.32 -1.94
C ALA A 245 24.83 0.34 -0.71
N ASP A 246 25.77 1.27 -0.64
CA ASP A 246 26.70 1.46 0.47
C ASP A 246 26.05 2.09 1.72
N ARG A 247 24.80 2.57 1.60
CA ARG A 247 24.02 3.08 2.71
C ARG A 247 22.99 2.07 3.26
N HIS A 248 23.07 0.82 2.84
CA HIS A 248 22.32 -0.30 3.42
C HIS A 248 23.07 -0.85 4.64
N ASN A 249 22.97 -0.15 5.77
CA ASN A 249 23.81 -0.41 6.95
C ASN A 249 23.21 -1.40 7.95
N LEU A 250 21.89 -1.59 7.95
CA LEU A 250 21.20 -2.48 8.89
C LEU A 250 20.81 -3.83 8.28
N LYS A 251 21.68 -4.38 7.40
CA LYS A 251 21.41 -5.63 6.67
C LYS A 251 20.91 -6.75 7.58
N GLU A 252 19.82 -7.39 7.20
CA GLU A 252 19.18 -8.49 7.93
C GLU A 252 18.74 -8.13 9.37
N HIS A 253 18.67 -6.83 9.68
CA HIS A 253 18.18 -6.43 11.00
C HIS A 253 16.64 -6.54 11.07
N TYR A 254 15.98 -6.10 10.03
CA TYR A 254 14.51 -6.09 9.93
C TYR A 254 14.01 -7.13 8.94
N PHE A 255 14.49 -7.11 7.71
CA PHE A 255 14.19 -8.12 6.72
C PHE A 255 15.09 -9.34 6.95
N LYS A 256 14.48 -10.45 7.32
CA LYS A 256 15.15 -11.74 7.60
C LYS A 256 14.67 -12.79 6.62
N PRO A 257 15.40 -13.00 5.50
CA PRO A 257 14.99 -13.97 4.46
C PRO A 257 14.75 -15.37 5.02
N ASP A 258 15.62 -15.88 5.88
CA ASP A 258 15.50 -17.21 6.51
C ASP A 258 14.20 -17.37 7.33
N GLN A 259 13.77 -16.30 8.00
CA GLN A 259 12.50 -16.31 8.73
C GLN A 259 11.29 -16.22 7.80
N SER A 260 11.45 -15.48 6.70
CA SER A 260 10.41 -15.29 5.70
C SER A 260 10.19 -16.53 4.84
N GLN A 261 11.23 -17.37 4.65
CA GLN A 261 11.19 -18.59 3.86
C GLN A 261 10.10 -19.57 4.33
N LYS A 262 9.87 -19.68 5.64
CA LYS A 262 8.82 -20.55 6.21
C LYS A 262 7.39 -20.14 5.80
N ASN A 263 7.24 -18.96 5.22
CA ASN A 263 5.95 -18.49 4.70
C ASN A 263 5.71 -18.90 3.24
N ILE A 264 6.65 -19.60 2.60
CA ILE A 264 6.57 -20.05 1.20
C ILE A 264 6.27 -21.56 1.19
N GLY A 265 5.27 -21.94 0.41
CA GLY A 265 4.85 -23.34 0.27
C GLY A 265 3.98 -23.87 1.41
N LYS A 266 3.52 -23.04 2.33
CA LYS A 266 2.64 -23.40 3.44
C LYS A 266 1.38 -24.13 2.98
N PHE A 267 0.86 -23.79 1.81
CA PHE A 267 -0.35 -24.41 1.29
C PHE A 267 -0.28 -25.93 1.23
N LYS A 268 0.93 -26.51 1.10
CA LYS A 268 1.12 -27.97 1.05
C LYS A 268 0.70 -28.68 2.32
N ASP A 269 0.80 -27.98 3.44
CA ASP A 269 0.50 -28.53 4.78
C ASP A 269 -0.92 -28.18 5.24
N TYR A 270 -1.54 -27.16 4.67
CA TYR A 270 -2.78 -26.59 5.18
C TYR A 270 -3.98 -26.70 4.22
N LEU A 271 -3.75 -26.69 2.89
CA LEU A 271 -4.84 -26.84 1.95
C LEU A 271 -5.06 -28.30 1.54
N SER A 272 -6.31 -28.69 1.44
CA SER A 272 -6.68 -30.01 0.88
C SER A 272 -6.39 -30.05 -0.62
N SER A 273 -6.17 -31.26 -1.17
CA SER A 273 -6.00 -31.45 -2.63
C SER A 273 -7.15 -30.84 -3.43
N ARG A 274 -8.38 -30.92 -2.92
CA ARG A 274 -9.57 -30.34 -3.56
C ARG A 274 -9.52 -28.81 -3.62
N GLU A 275 -9.03 -28.14 -2.57
CA GLU A 275 -8.86 -26.68 -2.56
C GLU A 275 -7.79 -26.25 -3.54
N ILE A 276 -6.65 -26.97 -3.57
CA ILE A 276 -5.55 -26.74 -4.52
C ILE A 276 -6.05 -26.90 -5.97
N GLU A 277 -6.78 -27.98 -6.27
CA GLU A 277 -7.37 -28.21 -7.59
C GLU A 277 -8.38 -27.11 -7.97
N THR A 278 -9.18 -26.65 -7.01
CA THR A 278 -10.11 -25.54 -7.22
C THR A 278 -9.37 -24.25 -7.60
N VAL A 279 -8.27 -23.95 -6.91
CA VAL A 279 -7.44 -22.77 -7.22
C VAL A 279 -6.84 -22.89 -8.61
N HIS A 280 -6.22 -24.02 -8.94
CA HIS A 280 -5.62 -24.25 -10.25
C HIS A 280 -6.65 -24.14 -11.37
N SER A 281 -7.80 -24.79 -11.22
CA SER A 281 -8.89 -24.74 -12.22
C SER A 281 -9.44 -23.34 -12.41
N GLU A 282 -9.46 -22.49 -11.36
CA GLU A 282 -9.90 -21.11 -11.52
C GLU A 282 -8.81 -20.27 -12.21
N LEU A 283 -7.53 -20.46 -11.86
CA LEU A 283 -6.40 -19.76 -12.48
C LEU A 283 -6.26 -20.07 -13.98
N GLU A 284 -6.50 -21.33 -14.40
CA GLU A 284 -6.45 -21.75 -15.81
C GLU A 284 -7.43 -20.98 -16.70
N LYS A 285 -8.57 -20.53 -16.17
CA LYS A 285 -9.56 -19.75 -16.92
C LYS A 285 -9.05 -18.39 -17.40
N TYR A 286 -7.97 -17.88 -16.81
CA TYR A 286 -7.50 -16.51 -17.02
C TYR A 286 -6.20 -16.42 -17.84
N ASP A 287 -5.69 -17.54 -18.40
CA ASP A 287 -4.45 -17.58 -19.21
C ASP A 287 -3.29 -16.76 -18.58
N LEU A 288 -3.02 -17.04 -17.30
CA LEU A 288 -1.98 -16.34 -16.55
C LEU A 288 -0.56 -16.66 -17.04
N SER A 289 -0.41 -17.57 -18.01
CA SER A 289 0.88 -17.88 -18.64
C SER A 289 1.55 -16.61 -19.19
N LYS A 290 0.77 -15.64 -19.68
CA LYS A 290 1.27 -14.34 -20.15
C LYS A 290 1.69 -13.40 -19.01
N LEU A 291 1.17 -13.60 -17.81
CA LEU A 291 1.56 -12.83 -16.62
C LEU A 291 2.75 -13.44 -15.89
N ALA A 292 2.94 -14.77 -16.03
CA ALA A 292 4.05 -15.49 -15.40
C ALA A 292 5.37 -15.43 -16.20
N THR A 293 5.33 -15.18 -17.50
CA THR A 293 6.52 -15.23 -18.38
C THR A 293 7.40 -13.98 -18.39
N ASN A 294 7.00 -12.92 -17.71
CA ASN A 294 7.79 -11.68 -17.59
C ASN A 294 8.44 -11.51 -16.21
N ILE A 295 8.66 -12.61 -15.49
CA ILE A 295 9.32 -12.62 -14.19
C ILE A 295 10.66 -13.34 -14.38
N VAL A 296 11.66 -12.60 -14.82
CA VAL A 296 13.08 -12.88 -14.65
C VAL A 296 13.71 -11.67 -14.01
#